data_0158dca80358ec6adcfcaf55f8218157
#
_entry.id   0158dca80358ec6adcfcaf55f8218157
#
_cell.length_a   1.000
_cell.length_b   1.000
_cell.length_c   1.000
_cell.angle_alpha   90.00
_cell.angle_beta   90.00
_cell.angle_gamma   90.00
#
_symmetry.space_group_name_H-M   'P 1'
#
loop_
_entity.id
_entity.type
_entity.pdbx_description
1 polymer ?
#
loop_
_entity_poly.entity_id
_entity_poly.type
_entity_poly.pdbx_seq_one_letter_code
_entity_poly.pdbx_strand_id
1 'polypeptide(L)'
;MSKTQAFRSLIALLGLIGVSIQIKQSGWGMLLYYTTLSNVIVFSFLTYLVIKEKRNGSINSNPKLLRLKGGVTMTIMITFMVYHFLLAPKVRSYDYYTIRNFLVHYIVPLSTIFDTLICDRRKIYRWFDPIIWICLPLLYFGFAIINGLLLKWPIPGTADSPFPYFFINMNKYGAQQVLINALVIALLYLLFGYILLGIKQMIGQKRQVTDNSSLNMS
;
A
#
# COMPACT_ATOMS: atom_id res chain seq x y z
N MET A 1 21.18 11.15 9.66
CA MET A 1 20.04 10.59 8.91
C MET A 1 20.30 10.78 7.44
N SER A 2 20.23 9.73 6.61
CA SER A 2 20.41 9.86 5.17
C SER A 2 19.20 10.55 4.52
N LYS A 3 19.37 11.06 3.27
CA LYS A 3 18.23 11.66 2.52
C LYS A 3 17.07 10.68 2.35
N THR A 4 17.37 9.39 2.09
CA THR A 4 16.37 8.32 1.99
C THR A 4 15.63 8.10 3.30
N GLN A 5 16.34 8.06 4.43
CA GLN A 5 15.71 7.93 5.75
C GLN A 5 14.82 9.13 6.08
N ALA A 6 15.26 10.36 5.74
CA ALA A 6 14.45 11.56 5.92
C ALA A 6 13.16 11.49 5.11
N PHE A 7 13.25 11.10 3.84
CA PHE A 7 12.10 10.95 2.96
C PHE A 7 11.11 9.87 3.47
N ARG A 8 11.60 8.70 3.87
CA ARG A 8 10.77 7.65 4.47
C ARG A 8 10.10 8.07 5.77
N SER A 9 10.82 8.82 6.62
CA SER A 9 10.25 9.39 7.85
C SER A 9 9.12 10.37 7.55
N LEU A 10 9.28 11.20 6.53
CA LEU A 10 8.24 12.14 6.09
C LEU A 10 7.00 11.40 5.59
N ILE A 11 7.15 10.38 4.74
CA ILE A 11 6.02 9.58 4.27
C ILE A 11 5.30 8.92 5.45
N ALA A 12 6.04 8.32 6.38
CA ALA A 12 5.48 7.68 7.56
C ALA A 12 4.69 8.68 8.42
N LEU A 13 5.23 9.88 8.64
CA LEU A 13 4.55 10.94 9.39
C LEU A 13 3.25 11.39 8.69
N LEU A 14 3.29 11.60 7.37
CA LEU A 14 2.11 11.99 6.59
C LEU A 14 1.03 10.90 6.61
N GLY A 15 1.43 9.62 6.54
CA GLY A 15 0.51 8.49 6.67
C GLY A 15 -0.14 8.43 8.05
N LEU A 16 0.64 8.59 9.11
CA LEU A 16 0.13 8.66 10.49
C LEU A 16 -0.85 9.83 10.67
N ILE A 17 -0.52 11.02 10.17
CA ILE A 17 -1.39 12.19 10.21
C ILE A 17 -2.70 11.91 9.46
N GLY A 18 -2.63 11.40 8.23
CA GLY A 18 -3.81 11.09 7.41
C GLY A 18 -4.76 10.11 8.10
N VAL A 19 -4.24 9.00 8.64
CA VAL A 19 -5.01 8.01 9.40
C VAL A 19 -5.59 8.61 10.68
N SER A 20 -4.80 9.40 11.41
CA SER A 20 -5.26 10.04 12.65
C SER A 20 -6.42 11.01 12.40
N ILE A 21 -6.37 11.78 11.31
CA ILE A 21 -7.48 12.66 10.92
C ILE A 21 -8.72 11.82 10.57
N GLN A 22 -8.59 10.72 9.82
CA GLN A 22 -9.70 9.82 9.49
C GLN A 22 -10.38 9.27 10.74
N ILE A 23 -9.60 8.73 11.69
CA ILE A 23 -10.13 8.15 12.93
C ILE A 23 -10.76 9.24 13.80
N LYS A 24 -10.14 10.42 13.92
CA LYS A 24 -10.68 11.54 14.71
C LYS A 24 -12.02 12.04 14.16
N GLN A 25 -12.19 12.10 12.84
CA GLN A 25 -13.39 12.63 12.20
C GLN A 25 -14.53 11.61 12.09
N SER A 26 -14.21 10.34 11.90
CA SER A 26 -15.19 9.32 11.54
C SER A 26 -15.17 8.08 12.45
N GLY A 27 -14.31 8.07 13.48
CA GLY A 27 -14.23 6.99 14.47
C GLY A 27 -13.37 5.80 14.02
N TRP A 28 -13.20 4.84 14.93
CA TRP A 28 -12.38 3.64 14.76
C TRP A 28 -12.89 2.69 13.65
N GLY A 29 -14.17 2.77 13.30
CA GLY A 29 -14.74 2.02 12.17
C GLY A 29 -14.04 2.30 10.84
N MET A 30 -13.27 3.39 10.71
CA MET A 30 -12.43 3.64 9.55
C MET A 30 -11.36 2.57 9.32
N LEU A 31 -10.98 1.81 10.34
CA LEU A 31 -10.08 0.65 10.19
C LEU A 31 -10.70 -0.50 9.38
N LEU A 32 -12.01 -0.49 9.15
CA LEU A 32 -12.67 -1.44 8.27
C LEU A 32 -12.44 -1.14 6.77
N TYR A 33 -11.89 0.03 6.44
CA TYR A 33 -11.52 0.38 5.07
C TYR A 33 -10.10 -0.07 4.72
N TYR A 34 -9.95 -0.64 3.52
CA TYR A 34 -8.63 -1.00 2.99
C TYR A 34 -7.68 0.20 2.90
N THR A 35 -8.19 1.37 2.53
CA THR A 35 -7.44 2.62 2.50
C THR A 35 -6.75 2.91 3.82
N THR A 36 -7.49 2.83 4.93
CA THR A 36 -6.94 3.11 6.26
C THR A 36 -5.91 2.06 6.64
N LEU A 37 -6.24 0.77 6.46
CA LEU A 37 -5.33 -0.34 6.76
C LEU A 37 -4.04 -0.29 5.94
N SER A 38 -4.12 0.01 4.64
CA SER A 38 -2.94 0.12 3.78
C SER A 38 -2.03 1.27 4.19
N ASN A 39 -2.60 2.41 4.59
CA ASN A 39 -1.83 3.53 5.15
C ASN A 39 -1.19 3.18 6.50
N VAL A 40 -1.90 2.45 7.38
CA VAL A 40 -1.33 1.92 8.65
C VAL A 40 -0.14 1.01 8.36
N ILE A 41 -0.26 0.09 7.41
CA ILE A 41 0.83 -0.80 7.01
C ILE A 41 2.02 0.01 6.50
N VAL A 42 1.79 1.01 5.64
CA VAL A 42 2.86 1.85 5.08
C VAL A 42 3.60 2.62 6.15
N PHE A 43 2.89 3.40 6.99
CA PHE A 43 3.60 4.22 7.98
C PHE A 43 4.31 3.37 9.03
N SER A 44 3.72 2.26 9.46
CA SER A 44 4.35 1.34 10.41
C SER A 44 5.59 0.69 9.80
N PHE A 45 5.49 0.21 8.56
CA PHE A 45 6.60 -0.44 7.88
C PHE A 45 7.74 0.53 7.56
N LEU A 46 7.44 1.75 7.07
CA LEU A 46 8.48 2.76 6.80
C LEU A 46 9.16 3.22 8.09
N THR A 47 8.44 3.37 9.20
CA THR A 47 9.02 3.63 10.52
C THR A 47 9.98 2.52 10.92
N TYR A 48 9.56 1.25 10.79
CA TYR A 48 10.43 0.10 11.02
C TYR A 48 11.70 0.15 10.15
N LEU A 49 11.57 0.48 8.86
CA LEU A 49 12.72 0.58 7.96
C LEU A 49 13.70 1.68 8.39
N VAL A 50 13.19 2.86 8.77
CA VAL A 50 14.03 3.97 9.24
C VAL A 50 14.80 3.58 10.50
N ILE A 51 14.14 2.93 11.47
CA ILE A 51 14.80 2.44 12.69
C ILE A 51 15.87 1.40 12.37
N LYS A 52 15.53 0.45 11.47
CA LYS A 52 16.47 -0.60 11.07
C LYS A 52 17.66 -0.04 10.31
N GLU A 53 17.45 0.90 9.40
CA GLU A 53 18.54 1.57 8.68
C GLU A 53 19.45 2.40 9.57
N LYS A 54 18.88 3.01 10.62
CA LYS A 54 19.68 3.74 11.62
C LYS A 54 20.60 2.80 12.41
N ARG A 55 20.17 1.57 12.67
CA ARG A 55 20.92 0.58 13.47
C ARG A 55 21.90 -0.25 12.62
N ASN A 56 21.49 -0.66 11.42
CA ASN A 56 22.14 -1.72 10.65
C ASN A 56 22.62 -1.24 9.27
N GLY A 57 22.51 0.05 8.96
CA GLY A 57 22.83 0.59 7.63
C GLY A 57 21.72 0.35 6.59
N SER A 58 22.01 0.67 5.34
CA SER A 58 21.02 0.65 4.25
C SER A 58 20.35 -0.72 4.05
N ILE A 59 19.02 -0.72 3.92
CA ILE A 59 18.25 -1.94 3.58
C ILE A 59 18.55 -2.47 2.17
N ASN A 60 19.25 -1.71 1.33
CA ASN A 60 19.59 -2.13 -0.04
C ASN A 60 20.49 -3.37 -0.09
N SER A 61 21.14 -3.75 1.02
CA SER A 61 21.84 -5.01 1.20
C SER A 61 20.91 -6.21 1.49
N ASN A 62 19.63 -5.98 1.83
CA ASN A 62 18.68 -7.02 2.23
C ASN A 62 17.57 -7.25 1.17
N PRO A 63 17.76 -8.21 0.23
CA PRO A 63 16.76 -8.47 -0.82
C PRO A 63 15.40 -8.93 -0.28
N LYS A 64 15.38 -9.72 0.80
CA LYS A 64 14.11 -10.20 1.39
C LYS A 64 13.26 -9.04 1.87
N LEU A 65 13.88 -8.08 2.55
CA LEU A 65 13.20 -6.90 3.09
C LEU A 65 12.72 -5.97 1.98
N LEU A 66 13.50 -5.82 0.90
CA LEU A 66 13.09 -5.03 -0.27
C LEU A 66 11.92 -5.68 -1.02
N ARG A 67 11.88 -7.02 -1.10
CA ARG A 67 10.74 -7.73 -1.70
C ARG A 67 9.48 -7.57 -0.85
N LEU A 68 9.59 -7.63 0.48
CA LEU A 68 8.48 -7.32 1.39
C LEU A 68 8.01 -5.87 1.21
N LYS A 69 8.94 -4.91 1.08
CA LYS A 69 8.61 -3.52 0.77
C LYS A 69 7.86 -3.38 -0.56
N GLY A 70 8.22 -4.16 -1.57
CA GLY A 70 7.47 -4.24 -2.83
C GLY A 70 6.00 -4.59 -2.61
N GLY A 71 5.73 -5.57 -1.74
CA GLY A 71 4.36 -5.93 -1.33
C GLY A 71 3.63 -4.78 -0.62
N VAL A 72 4.30 -4.08 0.32
CA VAL A 72 3.74 -2.89 0.99
C VAL A 72 3.44 -1.77 -0.03
N THR A 73 4.32 -1.57 -1.00
CA THR A 73 4.10 -0.59 -2.08
C THR A 73 2.91 -0.98 -2.95
N MET A 74 2.77 -2.26 -3.30
CA MET A 74 1.61 -2.74 -4.05
C MET A 74 0.30 -2.60 -3.27
N THR A 75 0.35 -2.82 -1.95
CA THR A 75 -0.81 -2.62 -1.06
C THR A 75 -1.32 -1.18 -1.10
N ILE A 76 -0.45 -0.20 -1.07
CA ILE A 76 -0.87 1.20 -1.12
C ILE A 76 -1.14 1.69 -2.56
N MET A 77 -0.52 1.10 -3.57
CA MET A 77 -0.76 1.40 -4.96
C MET A 77 -2.20 1.04 -5.38
N ILE A 78 -2.72 -0.11 -4.95
CA ILE A 78 -4.12 -0.46 -5.23
C ILE A 78 -5.10 0.52 -4.56
N THR A 79 -4.75 1.06 -3.39
CA THR A 79 -5.54 2.13 -2.74
C THR A 79 -5.65 3.35 -3.63
N PHE A 80 -4.53 3.83 -4.19
CA PHE A 80 -4.52 4.95 -5.13
C PHE A 80 -5.36 4.63 -6.37
N MET A 81 -5.16 3.46 -7.00
CA MET A 81 -5.83 3.07 -8.24
C MET A 81 -7.35 2.94 -8.06
N VAL A 82 -7.78 2.18 -7.06
CA VAL A 82 -9.20 1.99 -6.76
C VAL A 82 -9.86 3.32 -6.39
N TYR A 83 -9.18 4.13 -5.57
CA TYR A 83 -9.73 5.44 -5.24
C TYR A 83 -9.87 6.32 -6.48
N HIS A 84 -8.80 6.53 -7.23
CA HIS A 84 -8.78 7.46 -8.35
C HIS A 84 -9.79 7.08 -9.45
N PHE A 85 -9.85 5.80 -9.83
CA PHE A 85 -10.68 5.36 -10.95
C PHE A 85 -12.11 4.98 -10.58
N LEU A 86 -12.33 4.43 -9.38
CA LEU A 86 -13.66 3.92 -9.00
C LEU A 86 -14.38 4.78 -7.97
N LEU A 87 -13.68 5.39 -7.01
CA LEU A 87 -14.30 6.10 -5.91
C LEU A 87 -14.35 7.62 -6.13
N ALA A 88 -13.25 8.23 -6.52
CA ALA A 88 -13.13 9.69 -6.68
C ALA A 88 -14.21 10.31 -7.57
N PRO A 89 -14.63 9.68 -8.71
CA PRO A 89 -15.71 10.21 -9.53
C PRO A 89 -17.08 10.29 -8.82
N LYS A 90 -17.23 9.58 -7.69
CA LYS A 90 -18.47 9.53 -6.91
C LYS A 90 -18.41 10.34 -5.61
N VAL A 91 -17.23 10.88 -5.27
CA VAL A 91 -17.02 11.69 -4.07
C VAL A 91 -17.49 13.13 -4.35
N ARG A 92 -18.20 13.70 -3.40
CA ARG A 92 -18.65 15.10 -3.48
C ARG A 92 -17.44 16.03 -3.41
N SER A 93 -17.49 17.16 -4.13
CA SER A 93 -16.35 18.08 -4.25
C SER A 93 -15.79 18.55 -2.90
N TYR A 94 -16.63 18.84 -1.92
CA TYR A 94 -16.20 19.28 -0.60
C TYR A 94 -15.47 18.20 0.21
N ASP A 95 -15.77 16.92 -0.02
CA ASP A 95 -15.06 15.79 0.60
C ASP A 95 -13.79 15.46 -0.16
N TYR A 96 -13.80 15.64 -1.49
CA TYR A 96 -12.65 15.38 -2.36
C TYR A 96 -11.49 16.31 -2.05
N TYR A 97 -11.75 17.63 -1.94
CA TYR A 97 -10.71 18.66 -1.71
C TYR A 97 -10.35 18.81 -0.22
N THR A 98 -10.17 17.72 0.49
CA THR A 98 -9.74 17.72 1.89
C THR A 98 -8.29 17.25 2.03
N ILE A 99 -7.55 17.83 3.00
CA ILE A 99 -6.18 17.40 3.33
C ILE A 99 -6.15 15.91 3.63
N ARG A 100 -7.11 15.42 4.40
CA ARG A 100 -7.27 13.99 4.72
C ARG A 100 -7.31 13.14 3.45
N ASN A 101 -8.19 13.51 2.50
CA ASN A 101 -8.37 12.75 1.28
C ASN A 101 -7.08 12.69 0.44
N PHE A 102 -6.42 13.84 0.28
CA PHE A 102 -5.17 13.90 -0.47
C PHE A 102 -4.04 13.13 0.20
N LEU A 103 -3.92 13.17 1.54
CA LEU A 103 -2.89 12.41 2.26
C LEU A 103 -3.01 10.92 2.00
N VAL A 104 -4.19 10.32 2.26
CA VAL A 104 -4.34 8.86 2.28
C VAL A 104 -4.51 8.23 0.90
N HIS A 105 -4.96 8.99 -0.10
CA HIS A 105 -5.23 8.46 -1.43
C HIS A 105 -4.21 8.87 -2.50
N TYR A 106 -3.44 9.96 -2.30
CA TYR A 106 -2.50 10.48 -3.29
C TYR A 106 -1.09 10.66 -2.74
N ILE A 107 -0.90 11.48 -1.71
CA ILE A 107 0.44 11.87 -1.27
C ILE A 107 1.22 10.66 -0.74
N VAL A 108 0.65 9.92 0.23
CA VAL A 108 1.32 8.75 0.80
C VAL A 108 1.51 7.64 -0.23
N PRO A 109 0.48 7.23 -1.02
CA PRO A 109 0.64 6.25 -2.07
C PRO A 109 1.71 6.60 -3.10
N LEU A 110 1.63 7.77 -3.71
CA LEU A 110 2.56 8.18 -4.77
C LEU A 110 3.99 8.35 -4.24
N SER A 111 4.15 8.92 -3.04
CA SER A 111 5.47 9.04 -2.40
C SER A 111 6.07 7.68 -2.06
N THR A 112 5.26 6.69 -1.64
CA THR A 112 5.72 5.32 -1.36
C THR A 112 6.15 4.60 -2.64
N ILE A 113 5.41 4.78 -3.73
CA ILE A 113 5.77 4.26 -5.06
C ILE A 113 7.11 4.88 -5.51
N PHE A 114 7.24 6.21 -5.39
CA PHE A 114 8.47 6.92 -5.74
C PHE A 114 9.67 6.44 -4.91
N ASP A 115 9.52 6.32 -3.57
CA ASP A 115 10.58 5.77 -2.70
C ASP A 115 11.02 4.38 -3.16
N THR A 116 10.08 3.51 -3.49
CA THR A 116 10.38 2.16 -3.97
C THR A 116 11.09 2.17 -5.32
N LEU A 117 10.66 3.01 -6.26
CA LEU A 117 11.25 3.05 -7.59
C LEU A 117 12.68 3.61 -7.56
N ILE A 118 12.92 4.69 -6.82
CA ILE A 118 14.16 5.45 -6.89
C ILE A 118 15.15 5.04 -5.80
N CYS A 119 14.68 4.89 -4.55
CA CYS A 119 15.58 4.67 -3.41
C CYS A 119 15.98 3.20 -3.21
N ASP A 120 15.18 2.24 -3.70
CA ASP A 120 15.47 0.83 -3.54
C ASP A 120 16.34 0.29 -4.68
N ARG A 121 17.15 -0.72 -4.33
CA ARG A 121 17.98 -1.41 -5.31
C ARG A 121 17.14 -2.06 -6.41
N ARG A 122 17.60 -1.96 -7.67
CA ARG A 122 17.03 -2.65 -8.83
C ARG A 122 17.37 -4.14 -8.85
N LYS A 123 16.66 -4.93 -9.70
CA LYS A 123 16.88 -6.36 -9.94
C LYS A 123 16.77 -7.23 -8.69
N ILE A 124 15.77 -6.94 -7.83
CA ILE A 124 15.57 -7.66 -6.57
C ILE A 124 14.32 -8.53 -6.56
N TYR A 125 13.31 -8.18 -7.37
CA TYR A 125 12.05 -8.91 -7.38
C TYR A 125 12.17 -10.19 -8.21
N ARG A 126 11.45 -11.22 -7.77
CA ARG A 126 11.29 -12.50 -8.43
C ARG A 126 9.97 -12.54 -9.18
N TRP A 127 9.88 -13.36 -10.21
CA TRP A 127 8.67 -13.47 -11.04
C TRP A 127 7.39 -13.80 -10.25
N PHE A 128 7.50 -14.52 -9.14
CA PHE A 128 6.38 -14.91 -8.29
C PHE A 128 6.02 -13.88 -7.18
N ASP A 129 6.82 -12.80 -7.00
CA ASP A 129 6.54 -11.80 -5.95
C ASP A 129 5.18 -11.14 -6.11
N PRO A 130 4.72 -10.73 -7.32
CA PRO A 130 3.36 -10.19 -7.49
C PRO A 130 2.26 -11.16 -7.06
N ILE A 131 2.47 -12.48 -7.25
CA ILE A 131 1.53 -13.52 -6.82
C ILE A 131 1.47 -13.62 -5.28
N ILE A 132 2.61 -13.43 -4.60
CA ILE A 132 2.61 -13.41 -3.13
C ILE A 132 1.98 -12.12 -2.61
N TRP A 133 2.27 -10.99 -3.23
CA TRP A 133 1.77 -9.70 -2.76
C TRP A 133 0.25 -9.57 -2.83
N ILE A 134 -0.43 -10.26 -3.74
CA ILE A 134 -1.90 -10.23 -3.85
C ILE A 134 -2.60 -10.90 -2.66
N CYS A 135 -1.89 -11.71 -1.88
CA CYS A 135 -2.50 -12.36 -0.71
C CYS A 135 -3.09 -11.34 0.28
N LEU A 136 -2.45 -10.18 0.47
CA LEU A 136 -2.92 -9.17 1.41
C LEU A 136 -4.27 -8.55 1.01
N PRO A 137 -4.46 -8.02 -0.22
CA PRO A 137 -5.79 -7.55 -0.64
C PRO A 137 -6.83 -8.67 -0.71
N LEU A 138 -6.47 -9.91 -1.01
CA LEU A 138 -7.41 -11.04 -0.98
C LEU A 138 -7.84 -11.38 0.45
N LEU A 139 -6.93 -11.37 1.43
CA LEU A 139 -7.27 -11.53 2.84
C LEU A 139 -8.21 -10.42 3.32
N TYR A 140 -7.93 -9.17 2.92
CA TYR A 140 -8.84 -8.08 3.22
C TYR A 140 -10.22 -8.27 2.55
N PHE A 141 -10.27 -8.70 1.30
CA PHE A 141 -11.53 -8.99 0.61
C PHE A 141 -12.35 -10.03 1.38
N GLY A 142 -11.71 -11.15 1.78
CA GLY A 142 -12.34 -12.18 2.62
C GLY A 142 -12.90 -11.60 3.93
N PHE A 143 -12.10 -10.79 4.64
CA PHE A 143 -12.54 -10.10 5.84
C PHE A 143 -13.73 -9.16 5.59
N ALA A 144 -13.69 -8.35 4.52
CA ALA A 144 -14.76 -7.44 4.18
C ALA A 144 -16.08 -8.17 3.86
N ILE A 145 -16.01 -9.33 3.22
CA ILE A 145 -17.18 -10.20 2.96
C ILE A 145 -17.70 -10.81 4.27
N ILE A 146 -16.83 -11.31 5.14
CA ILE A 146 -17.21 -11.80 6.48
C ILE A 146 -17.88 -10.69 7.29
N ASN A 147 -17.32 -9.49 7.29
CA ASN A 147 -17.97 -8.35 7.95
C ASN A 147 -19.36 -8.09 7.36
N GLY A 148 -19.47 -8.02 6.05
CA GLY A 148 -20.72 -7.70 5.36
C GLY A 148 -21.82 -8.72 5.57
N LEU A 149 -21.50 -10.01 5.67
CA LEU A 149 -22.49 -11.09 5.79
C LEU A 149 -22.75 -11.50 7.24
N LEU A 150 -21.71 -11.56 8.08
CA LEU A 150 -21.78 -12.17 9.41
C LEU A 150 -21.64 -11.15 10.54
N LEU A 151 -20.52 -10.42 10.60
CA LEU A 151 -20.20 -9.55 11.73
C LEU A 151 -21.07 -8.30 11.77
N LYS A 152 -21.35 -7.73 10.59
CA LYS A 152 -22.17 -6.52 10.38
C LYS A 152 -21.70 -5.32 11.22
N TRP A 153 -20.40 -5.21 11.47
CA TRP A 153 -19.84 -4.06 12.17
C TRP A 153 -20.14 -2.78 11.37
N PRO A 154 -20.58 -1.70 12.04
CA PRO A 154 -20.95 -0.48 11.36
C PRO A 154 -19.72 0.18 10.70
N ILE A 155 -19.88 0.56 9.45
CA ILE A 155 -18.82 1.18 8.65
C ILE A 155 -19.18 2.66 8.46
N PRO A 156 -18.34 3.61 8.93
CA PRO A 156 -18.61 5.03 8.78
C PRO A 156 -18.75 5.45 7.32
N GLY A 157 -19.76 6.26 7.00
CA GLY A 157 -19.97 6.81 5.64
C GLY A 157 -20.63 5.86 4.65
N THR A 158 -20.96 4.63 5.05
CA THR A 158 -21.80 3.74 4.25
C THR A 158 -23.22 3.79 4.81
N ALA A 159 -24.14 4.51 4.15
CA ALA A 159 -25.53 4.53 4.57
C ALA A 159 -26.07 3.08 4.55
N ASP A 160 -26.30 2.51 5.73
CA ASP A 160 -26.93 1.20 5.97
C ASP A 160 -26.29 -0.01 5.26
N SER A 161 -25.03 0.12 4.81
CA SER A 161 -24.30 -0.99 4.19
C SER A 161 -23.21 -1.53 5.10
N PRO A 162 -23.18 -2.84 5.40
CA PRO A 162 -22.10 -3.47 6.15
C PRO A 162 -20.85 -3.75 5.30
N PHE A 163 -20.83 -3.26 4.05
CA PHE A 163 -19.70 -3.41 3.13
C PHE A 163 -18.98 -2.07 2.94
N PRO A 164 -17.63 -2.02 3.04
CA PRO A 164 -16.87 -0.77 2.97
C PRO A 164 -16.86 -0.11 1.59
N TYR A 165 -17.13 -0.88 0.54
CA TYR A 165 -17.16 -0.38 -0.83
C TYR A 165 -18.38 -0.87 -1.58
N PHE A 166 -18.94 -0.01 -2.43
CA PHE A 166 -20.14 -0.35 -3.20
C PHE A 166 -19.93 -1.57 -4.11
N PHE A 167 -18.74 -1.72 -4.72
CA PHE A 167 -18.46 -2.79 -5.69
C PHE A 167 -18.29 -4.18 -5.05
N ILE A 168 -18.20 -4.28 -3.73
CA ILE A 168 -18.20 -5.56 -2.98
C ILE A 168 -19.49 -5.77 -2.17
N ASN A 169 -20.52 -4.95 -2.39
CA ASN A 169 -21.79 -5.05 -1.67
C ASN A 169 -22.64 -6.19 -2.26
N MET A 170 -22.56 -7.36 -1.63
CA MET A 170 -23.31 -8.57 -2.04
C MET A 170 -24.84 -8.40 -1.91
N ASN A 171 -25.30 -7.59 -0.96
CA ASN A 171 -26.74 -7.34 -0.79
C ASN A 171 -27.33 -6.57 -1.98
N LYS A 172 -26.51 -5.73 -2.63
CA LYS A 172 -26.94 -4.91 -3.78
C LYS A 172 -26.73 -5.59 -5.11
N TYR A 173 -25.59 -6.27 -5.29
CA TYR A 173 -25.16 -6.76 -6.60
C TYR A 173 -25.16 -8.29 -6.71
N GLY A 174 -25.40 -9.01 -5.62
CA GLY A 174 -25.30 -10.47 -5.58
C GLY A 174 -23.85 -10.98 -5.57
N ALA A 175 -23.68 -12.24 -5.19
CA ALA A 175 -22.36 -12.85 -5.04
C ALA A 175 -21.59 -12.94 -6.38
N GLN A 176 -22.29 -13.30 -7.46
CA GLN A 176 -21.66 -13.46 -8.78
C GLN A 176 -21.00 -12.16 -9.27
N GLN A 177 -21.72 -11.04 -9.21
CA GLN A 177 -21.17 -9.74 -9.66
C GLN A 177 -20.01 -9.29 -8.77
N VAL A 178 -20.10 -9.51 -7.46
CA VAL A 178 -19.02 -9.17 -6.52
C VAL A 178 -17.76 -10.00 -6.79
N LEU A 179 -17.90 -11.29 -7.10
CA LEU A 179 -16.77 -12.14 -7.49
C LEU A 179 -16.13 -11.67 -8.80
N ILE A 180 -16.95 -11.29 -9.80
CA ILE A 180 -16.42 -10.71 -11.06
C ILE A 180 -15.65 -9.43 -10.77
N ASN A 181 -16.19 -8.51 -9.96
CA ASN A 181 -15.51 -7.27 -9.60
C ASN A 181 -14.18 -7.56 -8.88
N ALA A 182 -14.17 -8.50 -7.94
CA ALA A 182 -12.96 -8.91 -7.21
C ALA A 182 -11.91 -9.52 -8.16
N LEU A 183 -12.33 -10.36 -9.10
CA LEU A 183 -11.45 -10.96 -10.10
C LEU A 183 -10.82 -9.89 -11.01
N VAL A 184 -11.60 -8.93 -11.50
CA VAL A 184 -11.08 -7.82 -12.32
C VAL A 184 -10.05 -7.01 -11.54
N ILE A 185 -10.32 -6.66 -10.27
CA ILE A 185 -9.38 -5.92 -9.43
C ILE A 185 -8.11 -6.76 -9.18
N ALA A 186 -8.25 -8.07 -8.95
CA ALA A 186 -7.12 -8.97 -8.75
C ALA A 186 -6.23 -9.07 -9.99
N LEU A 187 -6.82 -9.17 -11.18
CA LEU A 187 -6.07 -9.19 -12.45
C LEU A 187 -5.34 -7.87 -12.70
N LEU A 188 -5.99 -6.72 -12.44
CA LEU A 188 -5.34 -5.42 -12.52
C LEU A 188 -4.20 -5.29 -11.49
N TYR A 189 -4.38 -5.78 -10.27
CA TYR A 189 -3.33 -5.82 -9.25
C TYR A 189 -2.11 -6.62 -9.74
N LEU A 190 -2.31 -7.81 -10.29
CA LEU A 190 -1.24 -8.63 -10.85
C LEU A 190 -0.54 -7.92 -12.01
N LEU A 191 -1.30 -7.32 -12.93
CA LEU A 191 -0.75 -6.53 -14.04
C LEU A 191 0.18 -5.44 -13.52
N PHE A 192 -0.27 -4.62 -12.58
CA PHE A 192 0.56 -3.57 -11.98
C PHE A 192 1.75 -4.12 -11.18
N GLY A 193 1.60 -5.26 -10.53
CA GLY A 193 2.69 -5.96 -9.86
C GLY A 193 3.79 -6.39 -10.84
N TYR A 194 3.43 -6.91 -12.01
CA TYR A 194 4.39 -7.27 -13.04
C TYR A 194 4.99 -6.03 -13.75
N ILE A 195 4.21 -4.96 -13.91
CA ILE A 195 4.73 -3.66 -14.37
C ILE A 195 5.78 -3.13 -13.39
N LEU A 196 5.49 -3.14 -12.09
CA LEU A 196 6.47 -2.73 -11.05
C LEU A 196 7.74 -3.61 -11.11
N LEU A 197 7.58 -4.92 -11.26
CA LEU A 197 8.70 -5.84 -11.43
C LEU A 197 9.53 -5.47 -12.66
N GLY A 198 8.90 -5.25 -13.82
CA GLY A 198 9.57 -4.84 -15.06
C GLY A 198 10.32 -3.52 -14.91
N ILE A 199 9.69 -2.50 -14.34
CA ILE A 199 10.32 -1.19 -14.08
C ILE A 199 11.54 -1.36 -13.15
N LYS A 200 11.43 -2.19 -12.11
CA LYS A 200 12.52 -2.44 -11.15
C LYS A 200 13.69 -3.27 -11.73
N GLN A 201 13.58 -3.84 -12.92
CA GLN A 201 14.74 -4.37 -13.62
C GLN A 201 15.66 -3.25 -14.12
N MET A 202 15.12 -2.09 -14.44
CA MET A 202 15.82 -0.96 -15.04
C MET A 202 16.11 0.16 -14.05
N ILE A 203 15.14 0.57 -13.24
CA ILE A 203 15.17 1.73 -12.36
C ILE A 203 15.51 1.34 -10.92
N GLY A 204 16.27 2.19 -10.23
CA GLY A 204 16.68 2.06 -8.82
C GLY A 204 18.18 2.02 -8.63
N GLN A 205 18.59 1.92 -7.36
CA GLN A 205 19.99 1.91 -6.96
C GLN A 205 20.73 0.69 -7.55
N LYS A 206 21.97 0.89 -7.99
CA LYS A 206 22.86 -0.23 -8.40
C LYS A 206 23.27 -1.04 -7.15
N ARG A 207 23.62 -2.31 -7.32
CA ARG A 207 24.25 -3.11 -6.27
C ARG A 207 25.59 -2.48 -5.93
N GLN A 208 25.80 -2.12 -4.66
CA GLN A 208 27.15 -1.76 -4.18
C GLN A 208 27.98 -3.04 -4.19
N VAL A 209 29.00 -3.09 -5.03
CA VAL A 209 30.04 -4.10 -4.97
C VAL A 209 30.94 -3.65 -3.82
N THR A 210 30.92 -4.36 -2.69
CA THR A 210 31.97 -4.22 -1.67
C THR A 210 33.24 -4.76 -2.27
N ASP A 211 34.14 -3.87 -2.61
CA ASP A 211 35.48 -4.22 -3.15
C ASP A 211 36.29 -4.82 -1.99
N ASN A 212 36.30 -6.15 -1.92
CA ASN A 212 37.13 -6.92 -0.97
C ASN A 212 38.58 -7.01 -1.43
N SER A 213 39.01 -6.16 -2.37
CA SER A 213 40.40 -6.18 -2.87
C SER A 213 41.46 -5.65 -1.90
N SER A 214 41.03 -5.03 -0.77
CA SER A 214 41.98 -4.48 0.20
C SER A 214 42.43 -5.42 1.33
N LEU A 215 41.94 -6.67 1.38
CA LEU A 215 42.27 -7.62 2.43
C LEU A 215 43.34 -8.66 2.06
N ASN A 216 43.86 -8.62 0.84
CA ASN A 216 44.90 -9.55 0.38
C ASN A 216 46.28 -8.91 0.17
N MET A 217 46.52 -7.74 0.79
CA MET A 217 47.87 -7.12 0.78
C MET A 217 48.31 -6.81 2.23
N SER A 218 48.48 -7.84 3.00
CA SER A 218 49.27 -7.75 4.26
C SER A 218 49.87 -9.09 4.59
#